data_c80b086a7f3a6aef842e23801b4f880e
#
_entry.id   c80b086a7f3a6aef842e23801b4f880e
#
_cell.length_a   1.000
_cell.length_b   1.000
_cell.length_c   1.000
_cell.angle_alpha   90.00
_cell.angle_beta   90.00
_cell.angle_gamma   90.00
#
_symmetry.space_group_name_H-M   'P 1'
#
loop_
_entity.id
_entity.type
_entity.pdbx_description
1 polymer ?
#
loop_
_entity_poly.entity_id
_entity_poly.type
_entity_poly.pdbx_seq_one_letter_code
_entity_poly.pdbx_strand_id
1 'polypeptide(L)'
;STQSRSSAASDVYKRQERFLDVGAGWGGMLLWAAEHYGVDATGITLSRNQHAHVNRLIEEKGLGGRVRMELRDYRELDEGQAYDKISSIGMFEHVGRANMSAYFRKLYRLLKPGGLILNHGITAGGTRNAQLGAGMGEFIEKYIFPGGELLHVSHVMEYLAGSELEAVDVENLRPHYAKTLWAWSDALESQLGDALGVLRKTAGDRAERVLRAYRLYLSGCALAFEQGWISLHQVLAIRPDHDMSHGEMRGAQSVYPFTRDYIYG
;
A
#
# COMPACT_ATOMS: atom_id res chain seq x y z
N SER A 1 11.59 -11.56 -13.41
CA SER A 1 10.99 -11.60 -12.09
C SER A 1 11.42 -10.37 -11.31
N THR A 2 10.60 -9.33 -11.36
CA THR A 2 10.83 -8.03 -10.70
C THR A 2 10.26 -8.00 -9.26
N GLN A 3 9.87 -9.14 -8.72
CA GLN A 3 9.29 -9.25 -7.37
C GLN A 3 10.29 -9.43 -6.23
N SER A 4 11.58 -9.52 -6.48
CA SER A 4 12.51 -10.04 -5.47
C SER A 4 13.35 -8.99 -4.72
N ARG A 5 13.07 -7.70 -4.84
CA ARG A 5 13.77 -6.65 -4.07
C ARG A 5 12.81 -5.59 -3.54
N SER A 6 11.71 -6.01 -3.00
CA SER A 6 10.89 -5.16 -2.15
C SER A 6 11.59 -5.07 -0.80
N SER A 7 12.30 -3.97 -0.63
CA SER A 7 12.72 -3.28 0.58
C SER A 7 13.12 -4.12 1.81
N ALA A 8 14.12 -3.60 2.52
CA ALA A 8 14.50 -3.96 3.89
C ALA A 8 13.31 -4.08 4.89
N ALA A 9 12.14 -3.56 4.56
CA ALA A 9 10.93 -3.72 5.35
C ALA A 9 10.38 -5.16 5.38
N SER A 10 10.66 -5.98 4.36
CA SER A 10 10.15 -7.36 4.32
C SER A 10 10.93 -8.33 5.22
N ASP A 11 12.17 -8.04 5.56
CA ASP A 11 13.00 -8.91 6.43
C ASP A 11 12.68 -8.77 7.93
N VAL A 12 11.67 -7.96 8.28
CA VAL A 12 11.33 -7.57 9.66
C VAL A 12 10.34 -8.47 10.34
N TYR A 13 9.71 -9.39 9.63
CA TYR A 13 8.67 -10.24 10.21
C TYR A 13 9.28 -11.41 10.96
N LYS A 14 8.84 -11.60 12.22
CA LYS A 14 9.20 -12.75 13.04
C LYS A 14 8.02 -13.71 13.16
N ARG A 15 8.31 -15.00 13.25
CA ARG A 15 7.30 -16.02 13.53
C ARG A 15 6.51 -15.64 14.80
N GLN A 16 5.16 -15.74 14.74
CA GLN A 16 4.21 -15.39 15.81
C GLN A 16 3.93 -13.89 15.99
N GLU A 17 4.52 -12.99 15.20
CA GLU A 17 4.09 -11.60 15.20
C GLU A 17 2.68 -11.46 14.63
N ARG A 18 1.92 -10.53 15.21
CA ARG A 18 0.60 -10.15 14.69
C ARG A 18 0.77 -9.08 13.63
N PHE A 19 0.33 -9.40 12.43
CA PHE A 19 0.43 -8.55 11.26
C PHE A 19 -0.94 -8.09 10.78
N LEU A 20 -1.09 -6.80 10.49
CA LEU A 20 -2.29 -6.21 9.88
C LEU A 20 -1.95 -5.65 8.49
N ASP A 21 -2.73 -6.03 7.49
CA ASP A 21 -2.67 -5.46 6.15
C ASP A 21 -3.93 -4.63 5.88
N VAL A 22 -3.78 -3.30 5.93
CA VAL A 22 -4.87 -2.32 5.78
C VAL A 22 -5.13 -2.05 4.32
N GLY A 23 -6.28 -2.50 3.83
CA GLY A 23 -6.56 -2.47 2.40
C GLY A 23 -5.84 -3.59 1.65
N ALA A 24 -5.90 -4.82 2.18
CA ALA A 24 -5.13 -5.97 1.69
C ALA A 24 -5.38 -6.34 0.21
N GLY A 25 -6.36 -5.73 -0.45
CA GLY A 25 -6.62 -5.92 -1.86
C GLY A 25 -6.88 -7.40 -2.20
N TRP A 26 -6.12 -7.92 -3.15
CA TRP A 26 -6.18 -9.31 -3.59
C TRP A 26 -5.30 -10.25 -2.74
N GLY A 27 -4.83 -9.79 -1.58
CA GLY A 27 -4.15 -10.60 -0.57
C GLY A 27 -2.66 -10.85 -0.83
N GLY A 28 -2.04 -10.16 -1.78
CA GLY A 28 -0.65 -10.40 -2.14
C GLY A 28 0.32 -10.31 -0.96
N MET A 29 0.32 -9.19 -0.24
CA MET A 29 1.18 -8.99 0.93
C MET A 29 0.77 -9.87 2.11
N LEU A 30 -0.54 -9.96 2.38
CA LEU A 30 -1.11 -10.74 3.46
C LEU A 30 -0.68 -12.22 3.39
N LEU A 31 -0.90 -12.85 2.24
CA LEU A 31 -0.60 -14.27 2.03
C LEU A 31 0.92 -14.51 2.00
N TRP A 32 1.66 -13.64 1.33
CA TRP A 32 3.10 -13.75 1.24
C TRP A 32 3.77 -13.67 2.62
N ALA A 33 3.37 -12.71 3.46
CA ALA A 33 3.89 -12.57 4.81
C ALA A 33 3.62 -13.82 5.67
N ALA A 34 2.42 -14.39 5.57
CA ALA A 34 2.06 -15.60 6.30
C ALA A 34 2.84 -16.84 5.84
N GLU A 35 3.05 -16.98 4.52
CA GLU A 35 3.79 -18.12 3.95
C GLU A 35 5.28 -18.08 4.28
N HIS A 36 5.90 -16.89 4.19
CA HIS A 36 7.36 -16.77 4.32
C HIS A 36 7.84 -16.54 5.75
N TYR A 37 7.03 -15.85 6.58
CA TYR A 37 7.41 -15.50 7.95
C TYR A 37 6.57 -16.17 9.03
N GLY A 38 5.48 -16.82 8.66
CA GLY A 38 4.64 -17.54 9.61
C GLY A 38 3.92 -16.63 10.61
N VAL A 39 3.64 -15.39 10.24
CA VAL A 39 2.93 -14.41 11.07
C VAL A 39 1.45 -14.77 11.25
N ASP A 40 0.84 -14.28 12.34
CA ASP A 40 -0.61 -14.26 12.53
C ASP A 40 -1.17 -13.03 11.81
N ALA A 41 -1.71 -13.21 10.61
CA ALA A 41 -2.02 -12.14 9.69
C ALA A 41 -3.53 -11.85 9.60
N THR A 42 -3.88 -10.58 9.68
CA THR A 42 -5.24 -10.07 9.43
C THR A 42 -5.19 -9.08 8.27
N GLY A 43 -5.94 -9.34 7.21
CA GLY A 43 -6.16 -8.40 6.13
C GLY A 43 -7.56 -7.82 6.20
N ILE A 44 -7.73 -6.56 5.86
CA ILE A 44 -9.06 -5.92 5.75
C ILE A 44 -9.28 -5.33 4.36
N THR A 45 -10.52 -5.36 3.89
CA THR A 45 -10.95 -4.73 2.65
C THR A 45 -12.41 -4.30 2.72
N LEU A 46 -12.79 -3.33 1.90
CA LEU A 46 -14.21 -2.95 1.68
C LEU A 46 -14.82 -3.67 0.47
N SER A 47 -14.04 -4.40 -0.31
CA SER A 47 -14.49 -5.10 -1.50
C SER A 47 -14.94 -6.53 -1.19
N ARG A 48 -16.22 -6.82 -1.40
CA ARG A 48 -16.76 -8.18 -1.27
C ARG A 48 -16.07 -9.19 -2.20
N ASN A 49 -15.69 -8.75 -3.41
CA ASN A 49 -15.02 -9.63 -4.37
C ASN A 49 -13.59 -9.99 -3.91
N GLN A 50 -12.83 -9.01 -3.41
CA GLN A 50 -11.51 -9.25 -2.84
C GLN A 50 -11.59 -10.14 -1.61
N HIS A 51 -12.52 -9.87 -0.71
CA HIS A 51 -12.76 -10.68 0.49
C HIS A 51 -13.05 -12.14 0.13
N ALA A 52 -13.99 -12.40 -0.78
CA ALA A 52 -14.34 -13.76 -1.20
C ALA A 52 -13.16 -14.48 -1.88
N HIS A 53 -12.43 -13.77 -2.75
CA HIS A 53 -11.26 -14.31 -3.45
C HIS A 53 -10.15 -14.71 -2.48
N VAL A 54 -9.78 -13.81 -1.57
CA VAL A 54 -8.67 -14.04 -0.63
C VAL A 54 -9.00 -15.15 0.36
N ASN A 55 -10.24 -15.20 0.88
CA ASN A 55 -10.64 -16.31 1.77
C ASN A 55 -10.57 -17.67 1.07
N ARG A 56 -10.95 -17.77 -0.20
CA ARG A 56 -10.75 -19.00 -0.98
C ARG A 56 -9.27 -19.36 -1.08
N LEU A 57 -8.39 -18.39 -1.36
CA LEU A 57 -6.94 -18.65 -1.40
C LEU A 57 -6.37 -19.08 -0.04
N ILE A 58 -6.88 -18.53 1.07
CA ILE A 58 -6.51 -18.94 2.43
C ILE A 58 -6.86 -20.42 2.65
N GLU A 59 -8.04 -20.86 2.23
CA GLU A 59 -8.47 -22.25 2.32
C GLU A 59 -7.62 -23.18 1.41
N GLU A 60 -7.46 -22.81 0.15
CA GLU A 60 -6.67 -23.56 -0.84
C GLU A 60 -5.20 -23.76 -0.40
N LYS A 61 -4.63 -22.80 0.30
CA LYS A 61 -3.26 -22.82 0.82
C LYS A 61 -3.14 -23.41 2.23
N GLY A 62 -4.24 -23.79 2.87
CA GLY A 62 -4.24 -24.33 4.24
C GLY A 62 -3.80 -23.32 5.31
N LEU A 63 -4.01 -22.02 5.09
CA LEU A 63 -3.56 -20.94 5.96
C LEU A 63 -4.60 -20.49 7.00
N GLY A 64 -5.80 -21.09 7.03
CA GLY A 64 -6.94 -20.67 7.87
C GLY A 64 -6.68 -20.62 9.39
N GLY A 65 -5.64 -21.31 9.87
CA GLY A 65 -5.25 -21.27 11.28
C GLY A 65 -4.50 -19.98 11.70
N ARG A 66 -4.01 -19.19 10.74
CA ARG A 66 -3.18 -18.01 11.01
C ARG A 66 -3.48 -16.79 10.14
N VAL A 67 -4.28 -16.93 9.09
CA VAL A 67 -4.61 -15.84 8.17
C VAL A 67 -6.12 -15.61 8.18
N ARG A 68 -6.51 -14.36 8.27
CA ARG A 68 -7.91 -13.92 8.22
C ARG A 68 -8.05 -12.77 7.22
N MET A 69 -9.06 -12.82 6.38
CA MET A 69 -9.45 -11.70 5.54
C MET A 69 -10.84 -11.24 5.96
N GLU A 70 -10.96 -9.98 6.41
CA GLU A 70 -12.20 -9.42 6.93
C GLU A 70 -12.77 -8.36 5.99
N LEU A 71 -14.09 -8.36 5.81
CA LEU A 71 -14.82 -7.30 5.14
C LEU A 71 -15.13 -6.20 6.16
N ARG A 72 -14.17 -5.29 6.35
CA ARG A 72 -14.21 -4.30 7.44
C ARG A 72 -13.53 -3.00 7.06
N ASP A 73 -14.04 -1.88 7.60
CA ASP A 73 -13.38 -0.57 7.54
C ASP A 73 -12.31 -0.48 8.63
N TYR A 74 -11.16 0.13 8.32
CA TYR A 74 -10.07 0.29 9.30
C TYR A 74 -10.50 1.09 10.53
N ARG A 75 -11.49 1.96 10.39
CA ARG A 75 -12.05 2.77 11.49
C ARG A 75 -12.76 1.93 12.54
N GLU A 76 -13.27 0.77 12.15
CA GLU A 76 -14.01 -0.16 13.02
C GLU A 76 -13.10 -1.19 13.71
N LEU A 77 -11.80 -1.20 13.44
CA LEU A 77 -10.86 -2.10 14.09
C LEU A 77 -10.79 -1.79 15.60
N ASP A 78 -10.80 -2.86 16.40
CA ASP A 78 -10.64 -2.75 17.85
C ASP A 78 -9.19 -2.40 18.21
N GLU A 79 -9.00 -1.27 18.89
CA GLU A 79 -7.69 -0.77 19.35
C GLU A 79 -7.10 -1.60 20.51
N GLY A 80 -7.89 -2.45 21.13
CA GLY A 80 -7.42 -3.47 22.09
C GLY A 80 -6.65 -4.62 21.43
N GLN A 81 -6.76 -4.75 20.11
CA GLN A 81 -6.04 -5.76 19.31
C GLN A 81 -4.74 -5.17 18.75
N ALA A 82 -3.70 -5.05 19.58
CA ALA A 82 -2.45 -4.49 19.14
C ALA A 82 -1.66 -5.41 18.20
N TYR A 83 -1.09 -4.83 17.14
CA TYR A 83 -0.29 -5.50 16.11
C TYR A 83 1.20 -5.16 16.27
N ASP A 84 2.06 -6.12 15.94
CA ASP A 84 3.51 -5.90 15.89
C ASP A 84 3.91 -5.16 14.61
N LYS A 85 3.21 -5.44 13.51
CA LYS A 85 3.48 -4.86 12.19
C LYS A 85 2.18 -4.50 11.49
N ILE A 86 2.19 -3.37 10.79
CA ILE A 86 1.09 -2.94 9.93
C ILE A 86 1.65 -2.63 8.54
N SER A 87 0.98 -3.08 7.49
CA SER A 87 1.16 -2.57 6.12
C SER A 87 -0.08 -1.83 5.66
N SER A 88 0.13 -0.82 4.83
CA SER A 88 -0.90 -0.12 4.08
C SER A 88 -0.35 0.24 2.72
N ILE A 89 -0.81 -0.45 1.68
CA ILE A 89 -0.24 -0.39 0.34
C ILE A 89 -1.32 0.06 -0.66
N GLY A 90 -1.15 1.26 -1.26
CA GLY A 90 -2.10 1.82 -2.22
C GLY A 90 -3.47 2.12 -1.62
N MET A 91 -3.53 2.47 -0.35
CA MET A 91 -4.76 2.68 0.40
C MET A 91 -4.93 4.13 0.86
N PHE A 92 -3.85 4.78 1.34
CA PHE A 92 -3.98 6.12 1.94
C PHE A 92 -4.43 7.19 0.94
N GLU A 93 -4.24 6.97 -0.37
CA GLU A 93 -4.75 7.81 -1.45
C GLU A 93 -6.28 7.91 -1.46
N HIS A 94 -6.95 6.91 -0.87
CA HIS A 94 -8.42 6.88 -0.74
C HIS A 94 -8.92 7.46 0.59
N VAL A 95 -8.03 7.80 1.51
CA VAL A 95 -8.40 8.37 2.83
C VAL A 95 -8.81 9.83 2.71
N GLY A 96 -8.16 10.57 1.82
CA GLY A 96 -8.33 12.02 1.65
C GLY A 96 -7.67 12.84 2.75
N ARG A 97 -7.23 14.06 2.41
CA ARG A 97 -6.49 14.97 3.29
C ARG A 97 -7.20 15.22 4.63
N ALA A 98 -8.50 15.45 4.59
CA ALA A 98 -9.29 15.76 5.78
C ALA A 98 -9.26 14.66 6.86
N ASN A 99 -9.07 13.41 6.44
CA ASN A 99 -9.10 12.25 7.33
C ASN A 99 -7.70 11.72 7.69
N MET A 100 -6.64 12.26 7.11
CA MET A 100 -5.29 11.71 7.21
C MET A 100 -4.76 11.68 8.65
N SER A 101 -5.02 12.73 9.44
CA SER A 101 -4.68 12.74 10.87
C SER A 101 -5.41 11.65 11.67
N ALA A 102 -6.69 11.42 11.37
CA ALA A 102 -7.47 10.38 12.02
C ALA A 102 -6.97 8.98 11.62
N TYR A 103 -6.58 8.82 10.35
CA TYR A 103 -6.02 7.60 9.82
C TYR A 103 -4.70 7.21 10.52
N PHE A 104 -3.69 8.08 10.55
CA PHE A 104 -2.42 7.75 11.20
C PHE A 104 -2.55 7.59 12.71
N ARG A 105 -3.39 8.38 13.39
CA ARG A 105 -3.70 8.15 14.80
C ARG A 105 -4.36 6.81 15.07
N LYS A 106 -5.23 6.35 14.18
CA LYS A 106 -5.82 5.00 14.29
C LYS A 106 -4.75 3.93 14.15
N LEU A 107 -3.87 4.03 13.17
CA LEU A 107 -2.78 3.07 12.97
C LEU A 107 -1.79 3.09 14.15
N TYR A 108 -1.47 4.26 14.70
CA TYR A 108 -0.67 4.37 15.92
C TYR A 108 -1.28 3.56 17.09
N ARG A 109 -2.59 3.72 17.32
CA ARG A 109 -3.27 2.99 18.41
C ARG A 109 -3.36 1.49 18.18
N LEU A 110 -3.40 1.05 16.92
CA LEU A 110 -3.39 -0.36 16.55
C LEU A 110 -2.00 -1.00 16.65
N LEU A 111 -0.92 -0.22 16.64
CA LEU A 111 0.43 -0.73 16.84
C LEU A 111 0.73 -0.95 18.32
N LYS A 112 1.47 -2.02 18.63
CA LYS A 112 2.15 -2.13 19.93
C LYS A 112 3.25 -1.07 20.05
N PRO A 113 3.63 -0.64 21.28
CA PRO A 113 4.88 0.07 21.47
C PRO A 113 6.06 -0.70 20.85
N GLY A 114 6.92 -0.02 20.10
CA GLY A 114 8.00 -0.63 19.30
C GLY A 114 7.53 -1.28 17.99
N GLY A 115 6.24 -1.26 17.68
CA GLY A 115 5.68 -1.82 16.44
C GLY A 115 5.97 -0.96 15.21
N LEU A 116 6.02 -1.58 14.05
CA LEU A 116 6.36 -0.94 12.77
C LEU A 116 5.17 -0.82 11.83
N ILE A 117 5.14 0.27 11.08
CA ILE A 117 4.20 0.47 9.97
C ILE A 117 4.94 0.74 8.68
N LEU A 118 4.53 0.06 7.62
CA LEU A 118 4.89 0.37 6.24
C LEU A 118 3.71 1.04 5.55
N ASN A 119 3.85 2.32 5.20
CA ASN A 119 2.89 3.04 4.39
C ASN A 119 3.46 3.26 2.99
N HIS A 120 2.85 2.65 1.98
CA HIS A 120 3.31 2.68 0.60
C HIS A 120 2.20 3.20 -0.30
N GLY A 121 2.48 4.23 -1.08
CA GLY A 121 1.47 4.75 -2.00
C GLY A 121 1.93 5.89 -2.89
N ILE A 122 1.06 6.26 -3.80
CA ILE A 122 1.30 7.31 -4.80
C ILE A 122 1.19 8.68 -4.13
N THR A 123 2.15 9.54 -4.44
CA THR A 123 2.22 10.90 -3.91
C THR A 123 2.27 11.93 -5.02
N ALA A 124 1.80 13.13 -4.75
CA ALA A 124 1.91 14.25 -5.68
C ALA A 124 3.37 14.68 -5.84
N GLY A 125 3.75 15.13 -7.04
CA GLY A 125 5.09 15.68 -7.31
C GLY A 125 5.34 17.08 -6.73
N GLY A 126 4.29 17.77 -6.29
CA GLY A 126 4.36 19.12 -5.71
C GLY A 126 3.49 19.28 -4.46
N THR A 127 3.80 20.29 -3.64
CA THR A 127 3.10 20.56 -2.37
C THR A 127 1.76 21.28 -2.53
N ARG A 128 1.47 21.82 -3.71
CA ARG A 128 0.28 22.64 -3.97
C ARG A 128 -0.92 21.84 -4.43
N ASN A 129 -1.08 20.59 -4.17
CA ASN A 129 -2.27 19.79 -4.55
C ASN A 129 -2.84 20.08 -5.96
N ALA A 130 -1.99 20.45 -6.88
CA ALA A 130 -2.42 20.65 -8.25
C ALA A 130 -2.80 19.30 -8.84
N GLN A 131 -4.00 19.21 -9.39
CA GLN A 131 -4.37 18.05 -10.20
C GLN A 131 -3.35 17.85 -11.33
N LEU A 132 -3.17 16.61 -11.75
CA LEU A 132 -2.39 16.31 -12.93
C LEU A 132 -2.89 17.14 -14.12
N GLY A 133 -1.99 17.84 -14.78
CA GLY A 133 -2.34 18.70 -15.90
C GLY A 133 -2.89 17.95 -17.13
N ALA A 134 -3.24 18.70 -18.16
CA ALA A 134 -3.76 18.20 -19.44
C ALA A 134 -5.02 17.33 -19.33
N GLY A 135 -5.86 17.55 -18.29
CA GLY A 135 -7.10 16.79 -18.08
C GLY A 135 -6.90 15.38 -17.49
N MET A 136 -5.66 14.98 -17.20
CA MET A 136 -5.37 13.64 -16.68
C MET A 136 -5.92 13.44 -15.26
N GLY A 137 -5.86 14.47 -14.40
CA GLY A 137 -6.43 14.44 -13.06
C GLY A 137 -7.94 14.23 -13.08
N GLU A 138 -8.65 15.01 -13.89
CA GLU A 138 -10.11 14.89 -14.09
C GLU A 138 -10.49 13.52 -14.66
N PHE A 139 -9.69 13.01 -15.61
CA PHE A 139 -9.91 11.69 -16.18
C PHE A 139 -9.78 10.58 -15.13
N ILE A 140 -8.71 10.61 -14.31
CA ILE A 140 -8.49 9.62 -13.26
C ILE A 140 -9.61 9.67 -12.22
N GLU A 141 -9.96 10.87 -11.75
CA GLU A 141 -11.04 11.06 -10.78
C GLU A 141 -12.38 10.54 -11.30
N LYS A 142 -12.69 10.84 -12.57
CA LYS A 142 -13.99 10.48 -13.14
C LYS A 142 -14.13 8.99 -13.49
N TYR A 143 -13.06 8.34 -13.95
CA TYR A 143 -13.14 7.03 -14.58
C TYR A 143 -12.38 5.91 -13.88
N ILE A 144 -11.38 6.21 -13.06
CA ILE A 144 -10.48 5.22 -12.48
C ILE A 144 -10.59 5.19 -10.95
N PHE A 145 -10.33 6.32 -10.27
CA PHE A 145 -10.32 6.44 -8.81
C PHE A 145 -11.16 7.62 -8.33
N PRO A 146 -12.50 7.51 -8.34
CA PRO A 146 -13.37 8.58 -7.82
C PRO A 146 -13.05 8.92 -6.37
N GLY A 147 -12.85 10.22 -6.08
CA GLY A 147 -12.55 10.70 -4.74
C GLY A 147 -11.12 10.45 -4.26
N GLY A 148 -10.24 9.94 -5.11
CA GLY A 148 -8.82 9.79 -4.78
C GLY A 148 -8.11 11.14 -4.68
N GLU A 149 -7.28 11.35 -3.66
CA GLU A 149 -6.50 12.57 -3.46
C GLU A 149 -5.03 12.22 -3.22
N LEU A 150 -4.14 12.77 -4.06
CA LEU A 150 -2.70 12.56 -3.88
C LEU A 150 -2.10 13.68 -3.03
N LEU A 151 -1.42 13.30 -1.97
CA LEU A 151 -0.67 14.20 -1.11
C LEU A 151 0.82 14.18 -1.49
N HIS A 152 1.50 15.31 -1.40
CA HIS A 152 2.97 15.31 -1.44
C HIS A 152 3.53 14.56 -0.23
N VAL A 153 4.67 13.90 -0.40
CA VAL A 153 5.28 13.10 0.69
C VAL A 153 5.53 13.90 1.95
N SER A 154 5.86 15.20 1.85
CA SER A 154 6.04 16.06 3.03
C SER A 154 4.78 16.16 3.91
N HIS A 155 3.59 16.20 3.30
CA HIS A 155 2.34 16.21 4.04
C HIS A 155 2.08 14.84 4.70
N VAL A 156 2.42 13.75 4.01
CA VAL A 156 2.33 12.40 4.63
C VAL A 156 3.22 12.33 5.86
N MET A 157 4.45 12.84 5.78
CA MET A 157 5.39 12.90 6.90
C MET A 157 4.88 13.79 8.04
N GLU A 158 4.26 14.94 7.74
CA GLU A 158 3.66 15.84 8.72
C GLU A 158 2.54 15.13 9.51
N TYR A 159 1.61 14.46 8.81
CA TYR A 159 0.52 13.72 9.46
C TYR A 159 1.02 12.53 10.28
N LEU A 160 2.04 11.86 9.80
CA LEU A 160 2.68 10.75 10.49
C LEU A 160 3.32 11.21 11.80
N ALA A 161 4.15 12.27 11.75
CA ALA A 161 4.78 12.87 12.92
C ALA A 161 3.74 13.45 13.90
N GLY A 162 2.69 14.12 13.40
CA GLY A 162 1.58 14.63 14.21
C GLY A 162 0.72 13.53 14.85
N SER A 163 0.99 12.27 14.55
CA SER A 163 0.38 11.09 15.15
C SER A 163 1.35 10.32 16.07
N GLU A 164 2.48 10.95 16.44
CA GLU A 164 3.51 10.38 17.31
C GLU A 164 4.23 9.14 16.73
N LEU A 165 4.12 8.93 15.42
CA LEU A 165 4.91 7.92 14.70
C LEU A 165 6.24 8.53 14.28
N GLU A 166 7.33 7.80 14.49
CA GLU A 166 8.67 8.18 14.07
C GLU A 166 8.97 7.55 12.71
N ALA A 167 9.20 8.37 11.68
CA ALA A 167 9.63 7.88 10.38
C ALA A 167 11.11 7.47 10.44
N VAL A 168 11.40 6.24 10.05
CA VAL A 168 12.75 5.68 10.11
C VAL A 168 13.38 5.50 8.74
N ASP A 169 12.56 5.37 7.69
CA ASP A 169 13.01 5.33 6.31
C ASP A 169 11.95 5.85 5.35
N VAL A 170 12.43 6.50 4.27
CA VAL A 170 11.57 6.96 3.16
C VAL A 170 12.28 6.65 1.86
N GLU A 171 11.69 5.76 1.07
CA GLU A 171 12.21 5.37 -0.23
C GLU A 171 11.31 5.89 -1.35
N ASN A 172 11.93 6.47 -2.39
CA ASN A 172 11.23 6.91 -3.60
C ASN A 172 11.35 5.86 -4.71
N LEU A 173 10.25 5.18 -4.98
CA LEU A 173 10.15 4.11 -5.98
C LEU A 173 9.61 4.60 -7.34
N ARG A 174 9.53 5.90 -7.58
CA ARG A 174 9.02 6.50 -8.82
C ARG A 174 9.58 5.87 -10.10
N PRO A 175 10.90 5.71 -10.26
CA PRO A 175 11.45 5.13 -11.49
C PRO A 175 11.07 3.68 -11.70
N HIS A 176 10.90 2.93 -10.61
CA HIS A 176 10.48 1.52 -10.66
C HIS A 176 9.02 1.40 -11.09
N TYR A 177 8.16 2.27 -10.56
CA TYR A 177 6.73 2.20 -10.85
C TYR A 177 6.39 2.68 -12.27
N ALA A 178 7.13 3.64 -12.82
CA ALA A 178 7.05 3.97 -14.23
C ALA A 178 7.26 2.74 -15.13
N LYS A 179 8.31 1.96 -14.86
CA LYS A 179 8.59 0.71 -15.59
C LYS A 179 7.50 -0.34 -15.39
N THR A 180 6.94 -0.45 -14.19
CA THR A 180 5.82 -1.35 -13.90
C THR A 180 4.60 -1.01 -14.73
N LEU A 181 4.24 0.27 -14.82
CA LEU A 181 3.09 0.73 -15.60
C LEU A 181 3.30 0.52 -17.11
N TRP A 182 4.49 0.75 -17.62
CA TRP A 182 4.82 0.42 -19.01
C TRP A 182 4.71 -1.08 -19.27
N ALA A 183 5.22 -1.93 -18.38
CA ALA A 183 5.09 -3.37 -18.52
C ALA A 183 3.62 -3.84 -18.49
N TRP A 184 2.78 -3.22 -17.68
CA TRP A 184 1.34 -3.48 -17.69
C TRP A 184 0.66 -2.98 -18.96
N SER A 185 1.06 -1.82 -19.47
CA SER A 185 0.58 -1.28 -20.74
C SER A 185 0.91 -2.23 -21.89
N ASP A 186 2.16 -2.66 -22.00
CA ASP A 186 2.62 -3.59 -23.03
C ASP A 186 1.90 -4.95 -22.95
N ALA A 187 1.71 -5.46 -21.73
CA ALA A 187 0.98 -6.71 -21.53
C ALA A 187 -0.50 -6.56 -21.98
N LEU A 188 -1.15 -5.44 -21.68
CA LEU A 188 -2.51 -5.16 -22.14
C LEU A 188 -2.57 -5.03 -23.66
N GLU A 189 -1.65 -4.27 -24.25
CA GLU A 189 -1.59 -4.08 -25.72
C GLU A 189 -1.38 -5.40 -26.47
N SER A 190 -0.56 -6.29 -25.92
CA SER A 190 -0.31 -7.62 -26.52
C SER A 190 -1.51 -8.57 -26.47
N GLN A 191 -2.52 -8.28 -25.62
CA GLN A 191 -3.67 -9.17 -25.38
C GLN A 191 -5.01 -8.44 -25.49
N LEU A 192 -5.13 -7.42 -26.35
CA LEU A 192 -6.33 -6.60 -26.48
C LEU A 192 -7.59 -7.42 -26.80
N GLY A 193 -7.47 -8.48 -27.62
CA GLY A 193 -8.58 -9.35 -27.98
C GLY A 193 -9.15 -10.10 -26.79
N ASP A 194 -8.29 -10.67 -25.96
CA ASP A 194 -8.67 -11.41 -24.75
C ASP A 194 -9.24 -10.45 -23.69
N ALA A 195 -8.59 -9.31 -23.50
CA ALA A 195 -9.08 -8.27 -22.59
C ALA A 195 -10.48 -7.80 -22.99
N LEU A 196 -10.72 -7.55 -24.26
CA LEU A 196 -12.06 -7.17 -24.77
C LEU A 196 -13.06 -8.30 -24.57
N GLY A 197 -12.67 -9.55 -24.78
CA GLY A 197 -13.50 -10.73 -24.53
C GLY A 197 -13.96 -10.84 -23.07
N VAL A 198 -13.07 -10.60 -22.12
CA VAL A 198 -13.39 -10.55 -20.68
C VAL A 198 -14.31 -9.37 -20.36
N LEU A 199 -14.00 -8.17 -20.90
CA LEU A 199 -14.79 -6.97 -20.64
C LEU A 199 -16.21 -7.05 -21.23
N ARG A 200 -16.41 -7.73 -22.36
CA ARG A 200 -17.76 -7.94 -22.92
C ARG A 200 -18.63 -8.76 -21.97
N LYS A 201 -18.08 -9.72 -21.25
CA LYS A 201 -18.80 -10.52 -20.25
C LYS A 201 -19.16 -9.72 -18.99
N THR A 202 -18.32 -8.75 -18.62
CA THR A 202 -18.46 -8.03 -17.34
C THR A 202 -19.04 -6.62 -17.47
N ALA A 203 -18.80 -5.94 -18.60
CA ALA A 203 -19.18 -4.55 -18.85
C ALA A 203 -20.18 -4.38 -20.03
N GLY A 204 -20.47 -5.47 -20.77
CA GLY A 204 -21.40 -5.44 -21.90
C GLY A 204 -21.03 -4.39 -22.95
N ASP A 205 -21.99 -3.56 -23.37
CA ASP A 205 -21.79 -2.50 -24.39
C ASP A 205 -20.75 -1.44 -24.01
N ARG A 206 -20.36 -1.37 -22.75
CA ARG A 206 -19.30 -0.46 -22.28
C ARG A 206 -17.88 -1.02 -22.42
N ALA A 207 -17.72 -2.27 -22.83
CA ALA A 207 -16.45 -2.99 -22.87
C ALA A 207 -15.33 -2.21 -23.58
N GLU A 208 -15.58 -1.71 -24.78
CA GLU A 208 -14.58 -0.95 -25.54
C GLU A 208 -14.22 0.39 -24.89
N ARG A 209 -15.20 1.06 -24.27
CA ARG A 209 -14.95 2.31 -23.56
C ARG A 209 -14.09 2.05 -22.31
N VAL A 210 -14.36 0.98 -21.58
CA VAL A 210 -13.55 0.57 -20.42
C VAL A 210 -12.14 0.22 -20.87
N LEU A 211 -11.98 -0.55 -21.94
CA LEU A 211 -10.67 -0.91 -22.47
C LEU A 211 -9.86 0.34 -22.85
N ARG A 212 -10.45 1.30 -23.56
CA ARG A 212 -9.78 2.57 -23.90
C ARG A 212 -9.40 3.38 -22.66
N ALA A 213 -10.26 3.38 -21.63
CA ALA A 213 -9.94 4.05 -20.37
C ALA A 213 -8.72 3.43 -19.69
N TYR A 214 -8.62 2.10 -19.62
CA TYR A 214 -7.45 1.43 -19.05
C TYR A 214 -6.17 1.67 -19.85
N ARG A 215 -6.22 1.63 -21.17
CA ARG A 215 -5.07 1.93 -22.04
C ARG A 215 -4.54 3.35 -21.78
N LEU A 216 -5.43 4.34 -21.74
CA LEU A 216 -5.07 5.73 -21.45
C LEU A 216 -4.55 5.88 -20.02
N TYR A 217 -5.16 5.20 -19.05
CA TYR A 217 -4.72 5.21 -17.65
C TYR A 217 -3.29 4.70 -17.51
N LEU A 218 -3.00 3.51 -18.03
CA LEU A 218 -1.68 2.88 -17.85
C LEU A 218 -0.56 3.72 -18.49
N SER A 219 -0.72 4.12 -19.76
CA SER A 219 0.28 4.92 -20.46
C SER A 219 0.41 6.34 -19.91
N GLY A 220 -0.73 6.98 -19.58
CA GLY A 220 -0.73 8.32 -19.00
C GLY A 220 -0.12 8.37 -17.61
N CYS A 221 -0.38 7.37 -16.75
CA CYS A 221 0.26 7.28 -15.45
C CYS A 221 1.75 6.95 -15.57
N ALA A 222 2.16 6.05 -16.48
CA ALA A 222 3.57 5.77 -16.72
C ALA A 222 4.33 7.05 -17.07
N LEU A 223 3.81 7.85 -18.00
CA LEU A 223 4.37 9.15 -18.37
C LEU A 223 4.38 10.12 -17.18
N ALA A 224 3.31 10.19 -16.38
CA ALA A 224 3.25 11.07 -15.22
C ALA A 224 4.34 10.73 -14.18
N PHE A 225 4.65 9.44 -13.98
CA PHE A 225 5.78 9.03 -13.13
C PHE A 225 7.13 9.38 -13.78
N GLU A 226 7.32 9.19 -15.08
CA GLU A 226 8.56 9.56 -15.77
C GLU A 226 8.84 11.06 -15.67
N GLN A 227 7.81 11.88 -15.86
CA GLN A 227 7.92 13.34 -15.80
C GLN A 227 7.99 13.90 -14.37
N GLY A 228 7.83 13.06 -13.34
CA GLY A 228 7.86 13.49 -11.95
C GLY A 228 6.62 14.28 -11.50
N TRP A 229 5.52 14.21 -12.26
CA TRP A 229 4.26 14.84 -11.84
C TRP A 229 3.64 14.14 -10.65
N ILE A 230 3.85 12.85 -10.56
CA ILE A 230 3.54 12.01 -9.42
C ILE A 230 4.74 11.15 -9.04
N SER A 231 4.75 10.65 -7.82
CA SER A 231 5.78 9.78 -7.30
C SER A 231 5.16 8.60 -6.55
N LEU A 232 5.98 7.64 -6.16
CA LEU A 232 5.62 6.55 -5.29
C LEU A 232 6.58 6.53 -4.12
N HIS A 233 6.07 6.61 -2.91
CA HIS A 233 6.90 6.55 -1.71
C HIS A 233 6.53 5.37 -0.83
N GLN A 234 7.55 4.78 -0.27
CA GLN A 234 7.47 3.80 0.79
C GLN A 234 8.02 4.44 2.06
N VAL A 235 7.17 4.59 3.06
CA VAL A 235 7.52 5.20 4.34
C VAL A 235 7.45 4.12 5.40
N LEU A 236 8.59 3.82 6.03
CA LEU A 236 8.66 2.97 7.20
C LEU A 236 8.66 3.85 8.44
N ALA A 237 7.77 3.56 9.38
CA ALA A 237 7.70 4.28 10.64
C ALA A 237 7.54 3.32 11.82
N ILE A 238 7.89 3.79 13.01
CA ILE A 238 7.77 3.05 14.26
C ILE A 238 6.86 3.80 15.24
N ARG A 239 6.11 3.06 16.04
CA ARG A 239 5.53 3.59 17.28
C ARG A 239 6.59 3.52 18.36
N PRO A 240 7.15 4.66 18.85
CA PRO A 240 8.11 4.66 19.96
C PRO A 240 7.55 3.95 21.20
N ASP A 241 8.36 3.20 21.91
CA ASP A 241 7.93 2.54 23.15
C ASP A 241 8.11 3.43 24.39
N HIS A 242 8.85 4.53 24.26
CA HIS A 242 9.18 5.49 25.33
C HIS A 242 9.82 4.85 26.56
N ASP A 243 10.32 3.61 26.44
CA ASP A 243 10.97 2.91 27.54
C ASP A 243 12.48 3.19 27.57
N MET A 244 12.89 4.06 28.49
CA MET A 244 14.28 4.43 28.73
C MET A 244 14.96 3.57 29.81
N SER A 245 14.26 2.56 30.38
CA SER A 245 14.73 1.80 31.54
C SER A 245 15.97 0.96 31.26
N HIS A 246 16.27 0.66 30.02
CA HIS A 246 17.41 -0.19 29.64
C HIS A 246 18.63 0.58 29.14
N GLY A 247 18.60 1.92 29.17
CA GLY A 247 19.73 2.76 28.73
C GLY A 247 20.06 2.67 27.23
N GLU A 248 19.31 1.91 26.47
CA GLU A 248 19.45 1.79 25.02
C GLU A 248 18.34 2.58 24.33
N MET A 249 18.70 3.29 23.27
CA MET A 249 17.68 3.89 22.39
C MET A 249 16.92 2.76 21.72
N ARG A 250 15.71 2.50 22.20
CA ARG A 250 14.76 1.61 21.55
C ARG A 250 13.98 2.39 20.48
N GLY A 251 14.65 2.68 19.41
CA GLY A 251 14.02 3.08 18.18
C GLY A 251 14.14 1.98 17.16
N ALA A 252 13.78 2.24 15.94
CA ALA A 252 13.96 1.31 14.83
C ALA A 252 15.39 0.75 14.72
N GLN A 253 16.40 1.49 15.21
CA GLN A 253 17.81 1.10 15.14
C GLN A 253 18.22 0.06 16.19
N SER A 254 17.57 -0.01 17.34
CA SER A 254 17.94 -0.97 18.40
C SER A 254 17.18 -2.30 18.32
N VAL A 255 15.98 -2.27 17.76
CA VAL A 255 15.14 -3.46 17.54
C VAL A 255 15.28 -3.98 16.11
N TYR A 256 15.81 -3.16 15.22
CA TYR A 256 15.85 -3.34 13.80
C TYR A 256 17.29 -3.23 13.31
N PRO A 257 17.94 -4.32 12.88
CA PRO A 257 19.24 -4.24 12.23
C PRO A 257 19.03 -3.62 10.83
N PHE A 258 18.86 -2.31 10.82
CA PHE A 258 18.64 -1.57 9.59
C PHE A 258 19.99 -1.42 8.87
N THR A 259 20.22 -2.27 7.89
CA THR A 259 21.34 -2.11 6.96
C THR A 259 20.80 -1.49 5.68
N ARG A 260 21.51 -0.50 5.14
CA ARG A 260 21.21 0.12 3.84
C ARG A 260 22.07 -0.47 2.73
N ASP A 261 22.60 -1.66 2.92
CA ASP A 261 23.52 -2.31 1.97
C ASP A 261 22.89 -2.43 0.56
N TYR A 262 21.57 -2.56 0.48
CA TYR A 262 20.84 -2.58 -0.79
C TYR A 262 20.95 -1.28 -1.62
N ILE A 263 21.33 -0.15 -0.99
CA ILE A 263 21.53 1.14 -1.69
C ILE A 263 22.91 1.17 -2.36
N TYR A 264 23.87 0.42 -1.83
CA TYR A 264 25.28 0.47 -2.22
C TYR A 264 25.76 -0.80 -2.94
N GLY A 265 24.86 -1.79 -3.15
CA GLY A 265 25.14 -3.07 -3.82
C GLY A 265 24.90 -3.05 -5.34
#